data_9b36abd3f4e012562d9c62c21f4895f3
#
_entry.id   9b36abd3f4e012562d9c62c21f4895f3
#
_cell.length_a   1.000
_cell.length_b   1.000
_cell.length_c   1.000
_cell.angle_alpha   90.00
_cell.angle_beta   90.00
_cell.angle_gamma   90.00
#
_symmetry.space_group_name_H-M   'P 1'
#
loop_
_entity.id
_entity.type
_entity.pdbx_description
1 polymer ?
#
loop_
_entity_poly.entity_id
_entity_poly.type
_entity_poly.pdbx_seq_one_letter_code
_entity_poly.pdbx_strand_id
1 'polypeptide(L)'
;MRIRLAFPLSCACALVLLAAQFDAAANLRSATLQREYRELIYQGSYDEALQRFNDLSNKYGDKPEGDFYQAVTLVWRSYVDAPKLDAGSRAFDAEIDRLLMSAIKKAEAIKARADKPKTDEMEALYYLGSSYAIRSRLSFYQNHAIPAARFARQAQDYFDALLKLDANYWDAYYASGSIYYRVGLLTDSPMGKLATSMLGAKSLPTGDRERGLNYLKTAAEKGTLASIDAKLALLEIYAFNENRLNDALALARELQAKYPGNQTFARYLLKIYLGLKDRAKLTQSARQVLASVKEGKPNFGPFMKAEAERALAEAGKL
;
A
#
# COMPACT_ATOMS: atom_id res chain seq x y z
N MET A 1 55.30 -30.75 29.71
CA MET A 1 55.19 -29.30 29.48
C MET A 1 53.98 -29.12 28.53
N ARG A 2 52.77 -28.75 29.09
CA ARG A 2 51.54 -28.59 28.33
C ARG A 2 51.38 -27.10 28.02
N ILE A 3 51.54 -26.69 26.78
CA ILE A 3 51.29 -25.33 26.30
C ILE A 3 49.79 -25.17 26.16
N ARG A 4 49.17 -24.38 27.04
CA ARG A 4 47.78 -23.89 26.90
C ARG A 4 47.81 -22.72 25.93
N LEU A 5 47.31 -22.93 24.72
CA LEU A 5 46.96 -21.84 23.79
C LEU A 5 45.69 -21.15 24.32
N ALA A 6 45.89 -19.99 24.91
CA ALA A 6 44.78 -19.06 25.22
C ALA A 6 44.37 -18.36 23.93
N PHE A 7 43.26 -18.72 23.35
CA PHE A 7 42.63 -17.92 22.29
C PHE A 7 42.14 -16.60 22.90
N PRO A 8 42.48 -15.45 22.36
CA PRO A 8 42.07 -14.18 22.91
C PRO A 8 40.55 -13.97 22.64
N LEU A 9 39.77 -13.81 23.71
CA LEU A 9 38.33 -13.44 23.68
C LEU A 9 38.06 -12.16 22.85
N SER A 10 39.06 -11.35 22.56
CA SER A 10 38.95 -10.10 21.80
C SER A 10 38.63 -10.30 20.31
N CYS A 11 39.03 -11.41 19.68
CA CYS A 11 38.71 -11.65 18.27
C CYS A 11 37.23 -12.04 18.02
N ALA A 12 36.61 -12.77 18.94
CA ALA A 12 35.20 -13.15 18.81
C ALA A 12 34.26 -11.95 18.93
N CYS A 13 34.55 -11.03 19.86
CA CYS A 13 33.78 -9.78 20.02
C CYS A 13 33.93 -8.84 18.81
N ALA A 14 35.13 -8.75 18.21
CA ALA A 14 35.37 -7.93 17.04
C ALA A 14 34.64 -8.47 15.79
N LEU A 15 34.58 -9.79 15.62
CA LEU A 15 33.83 -10.43 14.51
C LEU A 15 32.32 -10.27 14.65
N VAL A 16 31.78 -10.34 15.87
CA VAL A 16 30.35 -10.11 16.15
C VAL A 16 29.96 -8.64 15.91
N LEU A 17 30.81 -7.69 16.32
CA LEU A 17 30.60 -6.26 16.05
C LEU A 17 30.70 -5.91 14.57
N LEU A 18 31.65 -6.52 13.84
CA LEU A 18 31.75 -6.36 12.39
C LEU A 18 30.52 -6.95 11.66
N ALA A 19 30.09 -8.14 12.04
CA ALA A 19 28.87 -8.75 11.46
C ALA A 19 27.63 -7.89 11.71
N ALA A 20 27.44 -7.36 12.94
CA ALA A 20 26.34 -6.47 13.27
C ALA A 20 26.39 -5.14 12.48
N GLN A 21 27.58 -4.61 12.21
CA GLN A 21 27.74 -3.40 11.39
C GLN A 21 27.46 -3.68 9.89
N PHE A 22 27.84 -4.85 9.39
CA PHE A 22 27.52 -5.27 8.01
C PHE A 22 26.03 -5.49 7.82
N ASP A 23 25.33 -6.10 8.78
CA ASP A 23 23.88 -6.29 8.74
C ASP A 23 23.12 -4.96 8.83
N ALA A 24 23.56 -4.04 9.70
CA ALA A 24 22.97 -2.70 9.78
C ALA A 24 23.15 -1.90 8.49
N ALA A 25 24.33 -1.97 7.86
CA ALA A 25 24.61 -1.30 6.59
C ALA A 25 23.81 -1.94 5.42
N ALA A 26 23.64 -3.26 5.42
CA ALA A 26 22.83 -3.96 4.43
C ALA A 26 21.34 -3.61 4.56
N ASN A 27 20.80 -3.56 5.78
CA ASN A 27 19.42 -3.18 6.05
C ASN A 27 19.15 -1.70 5.67
N LEU A 28 20.07 -0.79 5.99
CA LEU A 28 19.96 0.62 5.62
C LEU A 28 19.97 0.80 4.09
N ARG A 29 20.79 0.05 3.38
CA ARG A 29 20.86 0.06 1.92
C ARG A 29 19.60 -0.53 1.29
N SER A 30 19.05 -1.60 1.86
CA SER A 30 17.79 -2.20 1.41
C SER A 30 16.63 -1.20 1.57
N ALA A 31 16.51 -0.54 2.71
CA ALA A 31 15.48 0.47 2.95
C ALA A 31 15.58 1.66 1.98
N THR A 32 16.80 2.10 1.63
CA THR A 32 17.01 3.16 0.65
C THR A 32 16.56 2.72 -0.75
N LEU A 33 16.95 1.52 -1.19
CA LEU A 33 16.54 0.97 -2.48
C LEU A 33 15.02 0.78 -2.57
N GLN A 34 14.38 0.30 -1.50
CA GLN A 34 12.92 0.18 -1.45
C GLN A 34 12.25 1.54 -1.66
N ARG A 35 12.76 2.60 -1.03
CA ARG A 35 12.23 3.95 -1.18
C ARG A 35 12.38 4.46 -2.62
N GLU A 36 13.55 4.33 -3.21
CA GLU A 36 13.81 4.74 -4.60
C GLU A 36 12.92 4.00 -5.58
N TYR A 37 12.76 2.67 -5.44
CA TYR A 37 11.95 1.87 -6.35
C TYR A 37 10.46 2.15 -6.19
N ARG A 38 9.99 2.50 -4.98
CA ARG A 38 8.60 2.93 -4.76
C ARG A 38 8.29 4.28 -5.41
N GLU A 39 9.23 5.18 -5.51
CA GLU A 39 9.04 6.43 -6.27
C GLU A 39 8.69 6.15 -7.73
N LEU A 40 9.25 5.10 -8.36
CA LEU A 40 8.87 4.67 -9.71
C LEU A 40 7.39 4.28 -9.80
N ILE A 41 6.85 3.61 -8.78
CA ILE A 41 5.42 3.26 -8.72
C ILE A 41 4.57 4.54 -8.73
N TYR A 42 4.91 5.49 -7.87
CA TYR A 42 4.14 6.74 -7.74
C TYR A 42 4.29 7.65 -8.96
N GLN A 43 5.42 7.58 -9.68
CA GLN A 43 5.63 8.26 -10.95
C GLN A 43 4.85 7.61 -12.11
N GLY A 44 4.36 6.39 -11.94
CA GLY A 44 3.69 5.61 -12.98
C GLY A 44 4.64 4.79 -13.86
N SER A 45 5.93 4.65 -13.48
CA SER A 45 6.94 3.86 -14.18
C SER A 45 6.87 2.39 -13.77
N TYR A 46 5.70 1.76 -13.98
CA TYR A 46 5.40 0.43 -13.44
C TYR A 46 6.31 -0.67 -13.98
N ASP A 47 6.67 -0.66 -15.26
CA ASP A 47 7.52 -1.70 -15.85
C ASP A 47 8.95 -1.64 -15.27
N GLU A 48 9.50 -0.44 -15.09
CA GLU A 48 10.78 -0.26 -14.43
C GLU A 48 10.72 -0.67 -12.96
N ALA A 49 9.66 -0.29 -12.23
CA ALA A 49 9.46 -0.71 -10.85
C ALA A 49 9.42 -2.24 -10.72
N LEU A 50 8.65 -2.92 -11.58
CA LEU A 50 8.58 -4.39 -11.60
C LEU A 50 9.95 -5.01 -11.82
N GLN A 51 10.73 -4.50 -12.79
CA GLN A 51 12.08 -4.99 -13.03
C GLN A 51 12.98 -4.82 -11.80
N ARG A 52 13.01 -3.62 -11.19
CA ARG A 52 13.82 -3.34 -10.00
C ARG A 52 13.46 -4.23 -8.81
N PHE A 53 12.17 -4.44 -8.55
CA PHE A 53 11.74 -5.34 -7.47
C PHE A 53 11.97 -6.82 -7.79
N ASN A 54 11.90 -7.23 -9.05
CA ASN A 54 12.31 -8.57 -9.47
C ASN A 54 13.83 -8.79 -9.25
N ASP A 55 14.67 -7.84 -9.61
CA ASP A 55 16.10 -7.88 -9.35
C ASP A 55 16.40 -7.96 -7.84
N LEU A 56 15.62 -7.22 -7.02
CA LEU A 56 15.72 -7.29 -5.57
C LEU A 56 15.33 -8.67 -5.05
N SER A 57 14.24 -9.27 -5.57
CA SER A 57 13.81 -10.63 -5.21
C SER A 57 14.83 -11.69 -5.58
N ASN A 58 15.48 -11.56 -6.76
CA ASN A 58 16.53 -12.47 -7.20
C ASN A 58 17.80 -12.34 -6.34
N LYS A 59 18.16 -11.13 -5.96
CA LYS A 59 19.35 -10.85 -5.15
C LYS A 59 19.21 -11.28 -3.70
N TYR A 60 18.02 -11.13 -3.13
CA TYR A 60 17.69 -11.43 -1.74
C TYR A 60 16.52 -12.43 -1.68
N GLY A 61 16.77 -13.65 -2.23
CA GLY A 61 15.74 -14.65 -2.47
C GLY A 61 14.99 -15.14 -1.25
N ASP A 62 15.58 -15.02 -0.06
CA ASP A 62 14.99 -15.37 1.24
C ASP A 62 14.20 -14.22 1.90
N LYS A 63 14.26 -13.00 1.35
CA LYS A 63 13.58 -11.82 1.85
C LYS A 63 12.24 -11.58 1.13
N PRO A 64 11.19 -11.10 1.82
CA PRO A 64 9.85 -10.91 1.26
C PRO A 64 9.71 -9.66 0.37
N GLU A 65 10.60 -8.66 0.51
CA GLU A 65 10.44 -7.32 -0.04
C GLU A 65 10.23 -7.30 -1.54
N GLY A 66 11.08 -8.02 -2.28
CA GLY A 66 11.04 -8.00 -3.75
C GLY A 66 9.69 -8.50 -4.28
N ASP A 67 9.21 -9.63 -3.77
CA ASP A 67 7.92 -10.20 -4.18
C ASP A 67 6.75 -9.31 -3.73
N PHE A 68 6.80 -8.81 -2.49
CA PHE A 68 5.77 -7.94 -1.95
C PHE A 68 5.60 -6.67 -2.79
N TYR A 69 6.69 -5.96 -3.11
CA TYR A 69 6.60 -4.72 -3.87
C TYR A 69 6.34 -4.92 -5.36
N GLN A 70 6.67 -6.08 -5.94
CA GLN A 70 6.13 -6.45 -7.25
C GLN A 70 4.60 -6.53 -7.20
N ALA A 71 4.03 -7.20 -6.18
CA ALA A 71 2.59 -7.25 -5.99
C ALA A 71 1.98 -5.85 -5.80
N VAL A 72 2.58 -4.99 -4.99
CA VAL A 72 2.15 -3.59 -4.81
C VAL A 72 2.19 -2.83 -6.13
N THR A 73 3.23 -3.01 -6.95
CA THR A 73 3.35 -2.38 -8.27
C THR A 73 2.20 -2.81 -9.19
N LEU A 74 1.86 -4.09 -9.22
CA LEU A 74 0.74 -4.60 -10.00
C LEU A 74 -0.62 -4.08 -9.48
N VAL A 75 -0.78 -3.92 -8.16
CA VAL A 75 -1.94 -3.24 -7.58
C VAL A 75 -2.06 -1.81 -8.13
N TRP A 76 -1.00 -1.02 -8.11
CA TRP A 76 -1.01 0.34 -8.66
C TRP A 76 -1.26 0.35 -10.18
N ARG A 77 -0.61 -0.53 -10.93
CA ARG A 77 -0.82 -0.70 -12.38
C ARG A 77 -2.28 -1.05 -12.70
N SER A 78 -2.95 -1.80 -11.82
CA SER A 78 -4.35 -2.19 -12.04
C SER A 78 -5.31 -1.00 -12.11
N TYR A 79 -4.92 0.17 -11.62
CA TYR A 79 -5.73 1.39 -11.71
C TYR A 79 -5.63 2.12 -13.06
N VAL A 80 -4.63 1.79 -13.91
CA VAL A 80 -4.36 2.56 -15.14
C VAL A 80 -5.59 2.63 -16.02
N ASP A 81 -6.21 1.48 -16.33
CA ASP A 81 -7.39 1.40 -17.19
C ASP A 81 -8.64 0.88 -16.46
N ALA A 82 -8.67 1.03 -15.14
CA ALA A 82 -9.77 0.53 -14.33
C ALA A 82 -11.02 1.41 -14.49
N PRO A 83 -12.21 0.82 -14.74
CA PRO A 83 -13.47 1.57 -14.81
C PRO A 83 -13.80 2.30 -13.51
N LYS A 84 -13.40 1.71 -12.38
CA LYS A 84 -13.59 2.28 -11.03
C LYS A 84 -12.23 2.54 -10.39
N LEU A 85 -12.06 3.73 -9.81
CA LEU A 85 -10.82 4.12 -9.13
C LEU A 85 -10.52 3.31 -7.87
N ASP A 86 -11.55 2.88 -7.17
CA ASP A 86 -11.44 2.17 -5.89
C ASP A 86 -11.17 0.67 -6.03
N ALA A 87 -11.52 0.06 -7.18
CA ALA A 87 -11.43 -1.38 -7.38
C ALA A 87 -10.22 -1.86 -8.18
N GLY A 88 -9.71 -1.04 -9.11
CA GLY A 88 -8.69 -1.46 -10.07
C GLY A 88 -9.23 -2.42 -11.14
N SER A 89 -8.35 -2.80 -12.06
CA SER A 89 -8.57 -3.88 -13.03
C SER A 89 -8.23 -5.22 -12.39
N ARG A 90 -8.94 -6.29 -12.75
CA ARG A 90 -8.68 -7.65 -12.22
C ARG A 90 -7.65 -8.44 -13.04
N ALA A 91 -7.06 -7.81 -14.07
CA ALA A 91 -6.12 -8.46 -14.97
C ALA A 91 -4.89 -9.06 -14.28
N PHE A 92 -4.50 -8.53 -13.12
CA PHE A 92 -3.30 -8.94 -12.40
C PHE A 92 -3.59 -9.74 -11.12
N ASP A 93 -4.85 -10.04 -10.79
CA ASP A 93 -5.24 -10.65 -9.51
C ASP A 93 -4.48 -11.94 -9.21
N ALA A 94 -4.35 -12.84 -10.18
CA ALA A 94 -3.67 -14.13 -9.99
C ALA A 94 -2.16 -13.94 -9.71
N GLU A 95 -1.52 -13.03 -10.43
CA GLU A 95 -0.09 -12.76 -10.25
C GLU A 95 0.18 -12.02 -8.93
N ILE A 96 -0.68 -11.08 -8.56
CA ILE A 96 -0.63 -10.42 -7.26
C ILE A 96 -0.73 -11.45 -6.14
N ASP A 97 -1.72 -12.36 -6.18
CA ASP A 97 -1.88 -13.39 -5.15
C ASP A 97 -0.67 -14.33 -5.08
N ARG A 98 -0.12 -14.76 -6.21
CA ARG A 98 1.09 -15.57 -6.30
C ARG A 98 2.30 -14.91 -5.62
N LEU A 99 2.54 -13.63 -5.91
CA LEU A 99 3.63 -12.85 -5.34
C LEU A 99 3.44 -12.63 -3.83
N LEU A 100 2.22 -12.33 -3.39
CA LEU A 100 1.90 -12.18 -1.97
C LEU A 100 2.07 -13.50 -1.21
N MET A 101 1.70 -14.64 -1.80
CA MET A 101 1.93 -15.95 -1.18
C MET A 101 3.41 -16.26 -1.03
N SER A 102 4.24 -15.90 -2.02
CA SER A 102 5.70 -16.00 -1.91
C SER A 102 6.25 -15.12 -0.79
N ALA A 103 5.82 -13.85 -0.73
CA ALA A 103 6.22 -12.93 0.34
C ALA A 103 5.80 -13.43 1.73
N ILE A 104 4.57 -13.95 1.88
CA ILE A 104 4.08 -14.56 3.12
C ILE A 104 4.98 -15.71 3.54
N LYS A 105 5.26 -16.67 2.64
CA LYS A 105 6.11 -17.83 2.94
C LYS A 105 7.50 -17.41 3.43
N LYS A 106 8.12 -16.42 2.80
CA LYS A 106 9.43 -15.89 3.19
C LYS A 106 9.37 -15.19 4.56
N ALA A 107 8.34 -14.37 4.80
CA ALA A 107 8.14 -13.69 6.07
C ALA A 107 7.84 -14.66 7.22
N GLU A 108 7.06 -15.71 6.99
CA GLU A 108 6.85 -16.79 7.96
C GLU A 108 8.14 -17.53 8.31
N ALA A 109 9.00 -17.79 7.32
CA ALA A 109 10.30 -18.42 7.55
C ALA A 109 11.21 -17.54 8.43
N ILE A 110 11.23 -16.22 8.21
CA ILE A 110 11.95 -15.27 9.07
C ILE A 110 11.36 -15.29 10.49
N LYS A 111 10.02 -15.21 10.61
CA LYS A 111 9.32 -15.22 11.91
C LYS A 111 9.58 -16.50 12.71
N ALA A 112 9.76 -17.63 12.04
CA ALA A 112 9.99 -18.93 12.69
C ALA A 112 11.41 -19.12 13.25
N ARG A 113 12.39 -18.28 12.89
CA ARG A 113 13.76 -18.37 13.43
C ARG A 113 13.77 -18.11 14.94
N ALA A 114 14.47 -18.92 15.69
CA ALA A 114 14.53 -18.81 17.16
C ALA A 114 15.35 -17.61 17.63
N ASP A 115 16.42 -17.29 16.90
CA ASP A 115 17.44 -16.29 17.23
C ASP A 115 17.38 -15.04 16.33
N LYS A 116 16.20 -14.76 15.76
CA LYS A 116 16.03 -13.60 14.89
C LYS A 116 16.20 -12.28 15.65
N PRO A 117 16.86 -11.27 15.06
CA PRO A 117 16.85 -9.91 15.56
C PRO A 117 15.43 -9.35 15.66
N LYS A 118 15.20 -8.43 16.61
CA LYS A 118 13.90 -7.73 16.73
C LYS A 118 13.48 -7.03 15.42
N THR A 119 14.44 -6.48 14.69
CA THR A 119 14.21 -5.86 13.38
C THR A 119 13.64 -6.84 12.36
N ASP A 120 14.18 -8.05 12.27
CA ASP A 120 13.71 -9.10 11.37
C ASP A 120 12.28 -9.56 11.75
N GLU A 121 11.98 -9.63 13.05
CA GLU A 121 10.64 -9.92 13.52
C GLU A 121 9.64 -8.84 13.13
N MET A 122 10.01 -7.56 13.30
CA MET A 122 9.17 -6.43 12.93
C MET A 122 8.92 -6.38 11.43
N GLU A 123 9.95 -6.60 10.60
CA GLU A 123 9.83 -6.68 9.15
C GLU A 123 8.92 -7.85 8.73
N ALA A 124 9.12 -9.03 9.29
CA ALA A 124 8.27 -10.19 9.00
C ALA A 124 6.80 -9.91 9.33
N LEU A 125 6.51 -9.31 10.49
CA LEU A 125 5.15 -8.93 10.88
C LEU A 125 4.56 -7.88 9.92
N TYR A 126 5.35 -6.92 9.48
CA TYR A 126 4.93 -5.91 8.51
C TYR A 126 4.53 -6.52 7.17
N TYR A 127 5.37 -7.39 6.61
CA TYR A 127 5.08 -8.04 5.32
C TYR A 127 3.94 -9.05 5.41
N LEU A 128 3.80 -9.77 6.52
CA LEU A 128 2.65 -10.64 6.77
C LEU A 128 1.36 -9.83 6.83
N GLY A 129 1.32 -8.80 7.68
CA GLY A 129 0.15 -7.93 7.82
C GLY A 129 -0.24 -7.27 6.50
N SER A 130 0.74 -6.69 5.79
CA SER A 130 0.51 -6.00 4.53
C SER A 130 0.05 -6.94 3.41
N SER A 131 0.64 -8.13 3.31
CA SER A 131 0.25 -9.13 2.32
C SER A 131 -1.19 -9.63 2.55
N TYR A 132 -1.55 -9.95 3.78
CA TYR A 132 -2.93 -10.33 4.11
C TYR A 132 -3.92 -9.18 3.93
N ALA A 133 -3.54 -7.92 4.17
CA ALA A 133 -4.38 -6.76 3.89
C ALA A 133 -4.71 -6.63 2.39
N ILE A 134 -3.71 -6.80 1.51
CA ILE A 134 -3.93 -6.79 0.05
C ILE A 134 -4.79 -7.98 -0.37
N ARG A 135 -4.53 -9.20 0.13
CA ARG A 135 -5.36 -10.38 -0.15
C ARG A 135 -6.80 -10.21 0.31
N SER A 136 -7.01 -9.57 1.47
CA SER A 136 -8.35 -9.20 1.95
C SER A 136 -9.07 -8.30 0.94
N ARG A 137 -8.38 -7.26 0.44
CA ARG A 137 -8.92 -6.35 -0.56
C ARG A 137 -9.26 -7.06 -1.87
N LEU A 138 -8.36 -7.89 -2.40
CA LEU A 138 -8.62 -8.68 -3.61
C LEU A 138 -9.85 -9.56 -3.44
N SER A 139 -9.94 -10.31 -2.34
CA SER A 139 -11.07 -11.18 -2.03
C SER A 139 -12.39 -10.39 -1.93
N PHE A 140 -12.36 -9.19 -1.34
CA PHE A 140 -13.54 -8.32 -1.25
C PHE A 140 -14.05 -7.92 -2.63
N TYR A 141 -13.17 -7.48 -3.54
CA TYR A 141 -13.56 -7.10 -4.90
C TYR A 141 -13.91 -8.29 -5.80
N GLN A 142 -13.52 -9.49 -5.40
CA GLN A 142 -13.94 -10.77 -6.00
C GLN A 142 -15.28 -11.27 -5.45
N ASN A 143 -15.94 -10.53 -4.56
CA ASN A 143 -17.15 -10.92 -3.83
C ASN A 143 -16.97 -12.16 -2.94
N HIS A 144 -15.74 -12.43 -2.49
CA HIS A 144 -15.41 -13.50 -1.58
C HIS A 144 -15.38 -12.97 -0.13
N ALA A 145 -16.56 -12.68 0.45
CA ALA A 145 -16.69 -11.99 1.74
C ALA A 145 -16.01 -12.73 2.91
N ILE A 146 -16.14 -14.07 2.98
CA ILE A 146 -15.55 -14.88 4.07
C ILE A 146 -14.02 -14.90 4.00
N PRO A 147 -13.36 -15.20 2.86
CA PRO A 147 -11.92 -15.03 2.72
C PRO A 147 -11.45 -13.60 3.02
N ALA A 148 -12.16 -12.58 2.53
CA ALA A 148 -11.83 -11.19 2.79
C ALA A 148 -11.78 -10.87 4.29
N ALA A 149 -12.81 -11.27 5.04
CA ALA A 149 -12.88 -11.06 6.49
C ALA A 149 -11.75 -11.81 7.23
N ARG A 150 -11.48 -13.07 6.84
CA ARG A 150 -10.40 -13.87 7.44
C ARG A 150 -9.04 -13.23 7.23
N PHE A 151 -8.73 -12.79 6.00
CA PHE A 151 -7.46 -12.14 5.70
C PHE A 151 -7.34 -10.77 6.39
N ALA A 152 -8.43 -10.00 6.49
CA ALA A 152 -8.43 -8.75 7.27
C ALA A 152 -8.12 -9.01 8.75
N ARG A 153 -8.69 -10.05 9.34
CA ARG A 153 -8.42 -10.43 10.73
C ARG A 153 -6.95 -10.80 10.92
N GLN A 154 -6.40 -11.66 10.06
CA GLN A 154 -4.99 -12.02 10.09
C GLN A 154 -4.08 -10.79 9.97
N ALA A 155 -4.40 -9.87 9.05
CA ALA A 155 -3.65 -8.63 8.91
C ALA A 155 -3.67 -7.79 10.20
N GLN A 156 -4.84 -7.63 10.85
CA GLN A 156 -4.94 -6.91 12.13
C GLN A 156 -4.09 -7.57 13.21
N ASP A 157 -4.14 -8.90 13.35
CA ASP A 157 -3.38 -9.61 14.36
C ASP A 157 -1.86 -9.40 14.19
N TYR A 158 -1.35 -9.39 12.95
CA TYR A 158 0.06 -9.10 12.66
C TYR A 158 0.42 -7.65 12.93
N PHE A 159 -0.41 -6.68 12.54
CA PHE A 159 -0.15 -5.27 12.85
C PHE A 159 -0.26 -4.96 14.33
N ASP A 160 -1.19 -5.56 15.05
CA ASP A 160 -1.30 -5.40 16.51
C ASP A 160 -0.05 -5.96 17.21
N ALA A 161 0.49 -7.10 16.74
CA ALA A 161 1.75 -7.64 17.23
C ALA A 161 2.93 -6.70 16.92
N LEU A 162 3.01 -6.17 15.70
CA LEU A 162 4.06 -5.24 15.29
C LEU A 162 4.03 -3.95 16.13
N LEU A 163 2.85 -3.35 16.30
CA LEU A 163 2.70 -2.09 17.05
C LEU A 163 2.90 -2.26 18.56
N LYS A 164 2.77 -3.48 19.09
CA LYS A 164 3.20 -3.81 20.46
C LYS A 164 4.72 -3.86 20.59
N LEU A 165 5.43 -4.30 19.55
CA LEU A 165 6.90 -4.30 19.53
C LEU A 165 7.46 -2.89 19.34
N ASP A 166 6.86 -2.11 18.44
CA ASP A 166 7.24 -0.72 18.17
C ASP A 166 6.02 0.12 17.75
N ALA A 167 5.53 0.92 18.68
CA ALA A 167 4.44 1.86 18.44
C ALA A 167 4.79 2.97 17.42
N ASN A 168 6.08 3.15 17.10
CA ASN A 168 6.55 4.13 16.13
C ASN A 168 6.80 3.52 14.72
N TYR A 169 6.37 2.30 14.48
CA TYR A 169 6.43 1.72 13.13
C TYR A 169 5.32 2.32 12.24
N TRP A 170 5.52 3.59 11.82
CA TRP A 170 4.49 4.43 11.18
C TRP A 170 3.90 3.85 9.90
N ASP A 171 4.64 3.05 9.16
CA ASP A 171 4.16 2.43 7.92
C ASP A 171 3.07 1.36 8.17
N ALA A 172 3.06 0.73 9.36
CA ALA A 172 2.02 -0.22 9.74
C ALA A 172 0.64 0.44 9.93
N TYR A 173 0.62 1.73 10.26
CA TYR A 173 -0.61 2.48 10.46
C TYR A 173 -1.45 2.64 9.20
N TYR A 174 -0.83 2.62 8.00
CA TYR A 174 -1.57 2.71 6.74
C TYR A 174 -2.53 1.54 6.53
N ALA A 175 -2.01 0.31 6.51
CA ALA A 175 -2.82 -0.87 6.21
C ALA A 175 -3.78 -1.18 7.39
N SER A 176 -3.30 -1.04 8.63
CA SER A 176 -4.12 -1.18 9.83
C SER A 176 -5.26 -0.17 9.84
N GLY A 177 -4.98 1.11 9.57
CA GLY A 177 -5.98 2.18 9.48
C GLY A 177 -7.02 1.93 8.40
N SER A 178 -6.57 1.46 7.23
CA SER A 178 -7.46 1.09 6.12
C SER A 178 -8.41 -0.04 6.51
N ILE A 179 -7.94 -1.04 7.24
CA ILE A 179 -8.78 -2.15 7.72
C ILE A 179 -9.78 -1.64 8.76
N TYR A 180 -9.33 -0.91 9.80
CA TYR A 180 -10.22 -0.37 10.83
C TYR A 180 -11.34 0.48 10.22
N TYR A 181 -11.00 1.38 9.29
CA TYR A 181 -11.98 2.26 8.65
C TYR A 181 -12.98 1.46 7.80
N ARG A 182 -12.50 0.61 6.88
CA ARG A 182 -13.38 -0.13 5.96
C ARG A 182 -14.27 -1.13 6.68
N VAL A 183 -13.73 -1.83 7.68
CA VAL A 183 -14.53 -2.75 8.50
C VAL A 183 -15.56 -1.97 9.32
N GLY A 184 -15.19 -0.82 9.92
CA GLY A 184 -16.12 0.05 10.62
C GLY A 184 -17.27 0.53 9.71
N LEU A 185 -16.95 0.93 8.48
CA LEU A 185 -17.97 1.33 7.50
C LEU A 185 -18.93 0.18 7.17
N LEU A 186 -18.43 -1.05 7.06
CA LEU A 186 -19.24 -2.23 6.79
C LEU A 186 -20.09 -2.63 8.01
N THR A 187 -19.50 -2.67 9.20
CA THR A 187 -20.19 -3.10 10.43
C THR A 187 -21.23 -2.10 10.92
N ASP A 188 -21.08 -0.82 10.60
CA ASP A 188 -22.08 0.21 10.87
C ASP A 188 -23.34 0.06 9.99
N SER A 189 -23.22 -0.63 8.86
CA SER A 189 -24.35 -0.89 7.96
C SER A 189 -25.32 -1.93 8.53
N PRO A 190 -26.63 -1.91 8.18
CA PRO A 190 -27.59 -2.92 8.62
C PRO A 190 -27.18 -4.35 8.25
N MET A 191 -26.63 -4.55 7.04
CA MET A 191 -26.12 -5.85 6.58
C MET A 191 -24.89 -6.29 7.36
N GLY A 192 -24.00 -5.39 7.70
CA GLY A 192 -22.81 -5.69 8.52
C GLY A 192 -23.19 -6.08 9.94
N LYS A 193 -24.15 -5.43 10.55
CA LYS A 193 -24.70 -5.79 11.87
C LYS A 193 -25.29 -7.21 11.86
N LEU A 194 -26.03 -7.55 10.80
CA LEU A 194 -26.57 -8.90 10.62
C LEU A 194 -25.45 -9.93 10.45
N ALA A 195 -24.46 -9.66 9.60
CA ALA A 195 -23.31 -10.54 9.39
C ALA A 195 -22.50 -10.77 10.70
N THR A 196 -22.30 -9.71 11.49
CA THR A 196 -21.64 -9.81 12.81
C THR A 196 -22.42 -10.69 13.78
N SER A 197 -23.75 -10.58 13.77
CA SER A 197 -24.62 -11.42 14.58
C SER A 197 -24.54 -12.90 14.20
N MET A 198 -24.44 -13.19 12.89
CA MET A 198 -24.42 -14.57 12.38
C MET A 198 -23.06 -15.26 12.52
N LEU A 199 -21.97 -14.53 12.27
CA LEU A 199 -20.60 -15.10 12.24
C LEU A 199 -19.89 -15.03 13.59
N GLY A 200 -20.41 -14.28 14.53
CA GLY A 200 -19.80 -14.02 15.83
C GLY A 200 -18.67 -12.97 15.76
N ALA A 201 -18.70 -12.00 16.68
CA ALA A 201 -17.79 -10.86 16.71
C ALA A 201 -16.29 -11.26 16.78
N LYS A 202 -15.95 -12.39 17.43
CA LYS A 202 -14.57 -12.87 17.55
C LYS A 202 -13.94 -13.34 16.23
N SER A 203 -14.76 -13.74 15.25
CA SER A 203 -14.30 -14.26 13.96
C SER A 203 -14.09 -13.16 12.92
N LEU A 204 -14.57 -11.96 13.19
CA LEU A 204 -14.50 -10.81 12.29
C LEU A 204 -13.37 -9.86 12.70
N PRO A 205 -12.79 -9.14 11.74
CA PRO A 205 -11.88 -8.05 12.05
C PRO A 205 -12.62 -6.94 12.81
N THR A 206 -11.90 -6.23 13.67
CA THR A 206 -12.46 -5.08 14.42
C THR A 206 -12.59 -3.88 13.51
N GLY A 207 -13.78 -3.26 13.49
CA GLY A 207 -14.04 -2.01 12.79
C GLY A 207 -14.07 -0.83 13.76
N ASP A 208 -13.45 0.28 13.36
CA ASP A 208 -13.45 1.56 14.07
C ASP A 208 -13.05 2.66 13.10
N ARG A 209 -14.04 3.43 12.62
CA ARG A 209 -13.82 4.46 11.58
C ARG A 209 -12.93 5.59 12.07
N GLU A 210 -13.11 6.06 13.29
CA GLU A 210 -12.33 7.16 13.85
C GLU A 210 -10.87 6.75 14.04
N ARG A 211 -10.64 5.59 14.67
CA ARG A 211 -9.31 5.00 14.81
C ARG A 211 -8.65 4.80 13.45
N GLY A 212 -9.40 4.28 12.47
CA GLY A 212 -8.92 4.09 11.12
C GLY A 212 -8.44 5.38 10.46
N LEU A 213 -9.24 6.45 10.54
CA LEU A 213 -8.86 7.78 10.04
C LEU A 213 -7.62 8.34 10.74
N ASN A 214 -7.53 8.22 12.06
CA ASN A 214 -6.39 8.70 12.83
C ASN A 214 -5.11 7.93 12.48
N TYR A 215 -5.20 6.62 12.27
CA TYR A 215 -4.09 5.80 11.82
C TYR A 215 -3.62 6.20 10.42
N LEU A 216 -4.55 6.40 9.49
CA LEU A 216 -4.22 6.85 8.13
C LEU A 216 -3.55 8.24 8.12
N LYS A 217 -4.02 9.20 8.93
CA LYS A 217 -3.38 10.51 9.09
C LYS A 217 -1.96 10.37 9.63
N THR A 218 -1.77 9.53 10.67
CA THR A 218 -0.44 9.24 11.23
C THR A 218 0.51 8.67 10.18
N ALA A 219 0.05 7.69 9.38
CA ALA A 219 0.85 7.12 8.30
C ALA A 219 1.14 8.13 7.19
N ALA A 220 0.19 9.00 6.85
CA ALA A 220 0.37 10.04 5.84
C ALA A 220 1.43 11.08 6.24
N GLU A 221 1.51 11.41 7.53
CA GLU A 221 2.42 12.42 8.07
C GLU A 221 3.80 11.84 8.42
N LYS A 222 3.86 10.64 9.02
CA LYS A 222 5.06 10.07 9.62
C LYS A 222 5.61 8.85 8.89
N GLY A 223 4.80 8.19 8.05
CA GLY A 223 5.22 7.00 7.31
C GLY A 223 6.37 7.29 6.34
N THR A 224 7.29 6.36 6.26
CA THR A 224 8.45 6.46 5.37
C THR A 224 8.17 5.82 4.02
N LEU A 225 7.57 4.63 4.04
CA LEU A 225 7.25 3.85 2.84
C LEU A 225 5.77 3.99 2.44
N ALA A 226 4.85 4.11 3.39
CA ALA A 226 3.41 4.08 3.16
C ALA A 226 2.73 5.46 3.15
N SER A 227 3.48 6.57 3.26
CA SER A 227 2.91 7.92 3.33
C SER A 227 2.03 8.26 2.13
N ILE A 228 2.48 7.95 0.91
CA ILE A 228 1.72 8.23 -0.32
C ILE A 228 0.48 7.33 -0.43
N ASP A 229 0.60 6.06 -0.07
CA ASP A 229 -0.55 5.14 -0.04
C ASP A 229 -1.59 5.58 1.00
N ALA A 230 -1.14 6.08 2.16
CA ALA A 230 -2.03 6.61 3.19
C ALA A 230 -2.73 7.90 2.74
N LYS A 231 -2.03 8.81 2.05
CA LYS A 231 -2.64 10.01 1.44
C LYS A 231 -3.67 9.65 0.38
N LEU A 232 -3.39 8.64 -0.46
CA LEU A 232 -4.35 8.15 -1.44
C LEU A 232 -5.59 7.56 -0.75
N ALA A 233 -5.40 6.74 0.29
CA ALA A 233 -6.53 6.19 1.05
C ALA A 233 -7.38 7.26 1.71
N LEU A 234 -6.77 8.29 2.31
CA LEU A 234 -7.49 9.45 2.86
C LEU A 234 -8.24 10.22 1.77
N LEU A 235 -7.62 10.42 0.60
CA LEU A 235 -8.24 11.05 -0.56
C LEU A 235 -9.51 10.29 -0.98
N GLU A 236 -9.41 8.96 -1.12
CA GLU A 236 -10.55 8.09 -1.44
C GLU A 236 -11.68 8.21 -0.41
N ILE A 237 -11.32 8.11 0.87
CA ILE A 237 -12.26 8.20 1.98
C ILE A 237 -12.98 9.56 1.97
N TYR A 238 -12.23 10.66 1.87
CA TYR A 238 -12.80 12.00 1.86
C TYR A 238 -13.67 12.25 0.65
N ALA A 239 -13.28 11.77 -0.54
CA ALA A 239 -14.04 11.98 -1.76
C ALA A 239 -15.33 11.14 -1.82
N PHE A 240 -15.30 9.89 -1.36
CA PHE A 240 -16.38 8.94 -1.65
C PHE A 240 -17.17 8.45 -0.44
N ASN A 241 -16.62 8.55 0.77
CA ASN A 241 -17.28 8.06 1.97
C ASN A 241 -17.72 9.17 2.93
N GLU A 242 -16.89 10.21 3.09
CA GLU A 242 -17.12 11.27 4.07
C GLU A 242 -17.69 12.57 3.43
N ASN A 243 -17.84 12.62 2.11
CA ASN A 243 -18.29 13.81 1.35
C ASN A 243 -17.47 15.09 1.69
N ARG A 244 -16.19 14.93 1.96
CA ARG A 244 -15.24 16.00 2.30
C ARG A 244 -14.42 16.39 1.07
N LEU A 245 -15.11 16.87 0.02
CA LEU A 245 -14.50 17.10 -1.29
C LEU A 245 -13.34 18.12 -1.26
N ASN A 246 -13.38 19.12 -0.38
CA ASN A 246 -12.28 20.09 -0.27
C ASN A 246 -11.00 19.49 0.33
N ASP A 247 -11.14 18.60 1.33
CA ASP A 247 -9.99 17.88 1.89
C ASP A 247 -9.40 16.88 0.88
N ALA A 248 -10.28 16.18 0.14
CA ALA A 248 -9.88 15.33 -0.96
C ALA A 248 -9.14 16.11 -2.06
N LEU A 249 -9.61 17.33 -2.40
CA LEU A 249 -9.00 18.20 -3.40
C LEU A 249 -7.59 18.62 -2.98
N ALA A 250 -7.38 18.97 -1.72
CA ALA A 250 -6.06 19.34 -1.21
C ALA A 250 -5.05 18.20 -1.41
N LEU A 251 -5.42 16.96 -1.02
CA LEU A 251 -4.58 15.78 -1.21
C LEU A 251 -4.38 15.44 -2.70
N ALA A 252 -5.43 15.51 -3.51
CA ALA A 252 -5.32 15.22 -4.94
C ALA A 252 -4.38 16.20 -5.66
N ARG A 253 -4.43 17.49 -5.31
CA ARG A 253 -3.51 18.51 -5.85
C ARG A 253 -2.07 18.26 -5.41
N GLU A 254 -1.84 17.97 -4.15
CA GLU A 254 -0.51 17.65 -3.63
C GLU A 254 0.09 16.45 -4.38
N LEU A 255 -0.65 15.35 -4.48
CA LEU A 255 -0.20 14.12 -5.14
C LEU A 255 0.03 14.33 -6.65
N GLN A 256 -0.87 15.04 -7.33
CA GLN A 256 -0.71 15.35 -8.76
C GLN A 256 0.47 16.27 -9.02
N ALA A 257 0.73 17.27 -8.15
CA ALA A 257 1.87 18.16 -8.29
C ALA A 257 3.20 17.42 -8.10
N LYS A 258 3.23 16.47 -7.16
CA LYS A 258 4.44 15.66 -6.90
C LYS A 258 4.66 14.59 -7.98
N TYR A 259 3.59 14.00 -8.52
CA TYR A 259 3.62 12.89 -9.46
C TYR A 259 2.78 13.17 -10.71
N PRO A 260 3.17 14.13 -11.54
CA PRO A 260 2.38 14.57 -12.70
C PRO A 260 2.21 13.49 -13.78
N GLY A 261 3.10 12.47 -13.81
CA GLY A 261 3.02 11.31 -14.70
C GLY A 261 2.03 10.24 -14.26
N ASN A 262 1.51 10.30 -13.04
CA ASN A 262 0.56 9.31 -12.54
C ASN A 262 -0.89 9.71 -12.88
N GLN A 263 -1.47 9.02 -13.85
CA GLN A 263 -2.82 9.29 -14.32
C GLN A 263 -3.91 9.09 -13.24
N THR A 264 -3.64 8.27 -12.20
CA THR A 264 -4.61 8.03 -11.12
C THR A 264 -4.97 9.32 -10.40
N PHE A 265 -3.98 10.17 -10.11
CA PHE A 265 -4.23 11.46 -9.44
C PHE A 265 -4.97 12.44 -10.35
N ALA A 266 -4.66 12.46 -11.64
CA ALA A 266 -5.42 13.27 -12.62
C ALA A 266 -6.91 12.86 -12.65
N ARG A 267 -7.20 11.54 -12.61
CA ARG A 267 -8.59 11.04 -12.56
C ARG A 267 -9.32 11.47 -11.29
N TYR A 268 -8.66 11.46 -10.12
CA TYR A 268 -9.26 11.97 -8.89
C TYR A 268 -9.60 13.45 -9.02
N LEU A 269 -8.73 14.28 -9.58
CA LEU A 269 -9.02 15.70 -9.81
C LEU A 269 -10.25 15.91 -10.70
N LEU A 270 -10.39 15.16 -11.81
CA LEU A 270 -11.58 15.22 -12.66
C LEU A 270 -12.86 14.90 -11.86
N LYS A 271 -12.86 13.84 -11.07
CA LYS A 271 -14.02 13.41 -10.26
C LYS A 271 -14.35 14.42 -9.16
N ILE A 272 -13.33 14.95 -8.47
CA ILE A 272 -13.53 15.91 -7.39
C ILE A 272 -14.06 17.24 -7.93
N TYR A 273 -13.51 17.78 -9.04
CA TYR A 273 -14.00 19.01 -9.64
C TYR A 273 -15.43 18.87 -10.17
N LEU A 274 -15.77 17.68 -10.71
CA LEU A 274 -17.17 17.37 -11.07
C LEU A 274 -18.08 17.38 -9.85
N GLY A 275 -17.69 16.75 -8.76
CA GLY A 275 -18.44 16.73 -7.50
C GLY A 275 -18.61 18.12 -6.88
N LEU A 276 -17.59 18.97 -6.96
CA LEU A 276 -17.62 20.38 -6.53
C LEU A 276 -18.39 21.29 -7.49
N LYS A 277 -18.79 20.80 -8.66
CA LYS A 277 -19.39 21.57 -9.74
C LYS A 277 -18.51 22.75 -10.21
N ASP A 278 -17.20 22.61 -10.07
CA ASP A 278 -16.22 23.62 -10.53
C ASP A 278 -15.95 23.44 -12.04
N ARG A 279 -16.86 24.00 -12.86
CA ARG A 279 -16.80 23.92 -14.32
C ARG A 279 -15.44 24.37 -14.88
N ALA A 280 -14.89 25.47 -14.36
CA ALA A 280 -13.64 26.04 -14.89
C ALA A 280 -12.46 25.09 -14.65
N LYS A 281 -12.31 24.58 -13.42
CA LYS A 281 -11.24 23.63 -13.04
C LYS A 281 -11.42 22.28 -13.68
N LEU A 282 -12.66 21.77 -13.80
CA LEU A 282 -12.95 20.53 -14.50
C LEU A 282 -12.52 20.61 -15.97
N THR A 283 -12.90 21.70 -16.67
CA THR A 283 -12.52 21.95 -18.07
C THR A 283 -11.00 22.05 -18.22
N GLN A 284 -10.34 22.80 -17.33
CA GLN A 284 -8.89 22.98 -17.34
C GLN A 284 -8.18 21.62 -17.17
N SER A 285 -8.57 20.84 -16.17
CA SER A 285 -7.96 19.53 -15.88
C SER A 285 -8.19 18.53 -17.01
N ALA A 286 -9.39 18.50 -17.59
CA ALA A 286 -9.69 17.61 -18.71
C ALA A 286 -8.84 17.96 -19.96
N ARG A 287 -8.64 19.24 -20.25
CA ARG A 287 -7.74 19.68 -21.35
C ARG A 287 -6.29 19.29 -21.08
N GLN A 288 -5.81 19.37 -19.84
CA GLN A 288 -4.47 18.92 -19.47
C GLN A 288 -4.29 17.41 -19.68
N VAL A 289 -5.28 16.61 -19.32
CA VAL A 289 -5.28 15.17 -19.60
C VAL A 289 -5.23 14.90 -21.10
N LEU A 290 -6.04 15.58 -21.91
CA LEU A 290 -6.01 15.42 -23.36
C LEU A 290 -4.68 15.84 -23.97
N ALA A 291 -4.03 16.88 -23.45
CA ALA A 291 -2.69 17.25 -23.87
C ALA A 291 -1.68 16.15 -23.58
N SER A 292 -1.72 15.56 -22.38
CA SER A 292 -0.86 14.41 -21.99
C SER A 292 -1.09 13.19 -22.90
N VAL A 293 -2.34 12.92 -23.28
CA VAL A 293 -2.67 11.86 -24.26
C VAL A 293 -2.07 12.16 -25.63
N LYS A 294 -2.20 13.41 -26.09
CA LYS A 294 -1.64 13.85 -27.40
C LYS A 294 -0.12 13.78 -27.43
N GLU A 295 0.52 14.08 -26.31
CA GLU A 295 1.98 13.98 -26.13
C GLU A 295 2.47 12.53 -26.02
N GLY A 296 1.57 11.55 -25.94
CA GLY A 296 1.93 10.13 -25.77
C GLY A 296 2.56 9.80 -24.43
N LYS A 297 2.21 10.54 -23.37
CA LYS A 297 2.75 10.27 -22.03
C LYS A 297 2.37 8.86 -21.57
N PRO A 298 3.29 8.12 -20.93
CA PRO A 298 2.98 6.82 -20.35
C PRO A 298 1.72 6.87 -19.50
N ASN A 299 0.88 5.82 -19.56
CA ASN A 299 -0.39 5.69 -18.82
C ASN A 299 -1.51 6.68 -19.22
N PHE A 300 -1.27 7.59 -20.17
CA PHE A 300 -2.28 8.49 -20.73
C PHE A 300 -2.76 7.98 -22.09
N GLY A 301 -3.39 6.79 -22.09
CA GLY A 301 -3.89 6.12 -23.29
C GLY A 301 -5.35 6.45 -23.65
N PRO A 302 -5.99 5.62 -24.51
CA PRO A 302 -7.37 5.81 -24.96
C PRO A 302 -8.38 5.91 -23.82
N PHE A 303 -8.16 5.18 -22.74
CA PHE A 303 -9.01 5.23 -21.55
C PHE A 303 -9.03 6.62 -20.90
N MET A 304 -7.85 7.22 -20.72
CA MET A 304 -7.74 8.58 -20.17
C MET A 304 -8.33 9.64 -21.09
N LYS A 305 -8.22 9.43 -22.40
CA LYS A 305 -8.89 10.26 -23.39
C LYS A 305 -10.40 10.26 -23.18
N ALA A 306 -11.01 9.09 -23.10
CA ALA A 306 -12.45 8.95 -22.90
C ALA A 306 -12.92 9.55 -21.55
N GLU A 307 -12.14 9.39 -20.46
CA GLU A 307 -12.44 10.02 -19.15
C GLU A 307 -12.41 11.55 -19.24
N ALA A 308 -11.44 12.13 -19.95
CA ALA A 308 -11.32 13.58 -20.11
C ALA A 308 -12.42 14.15 -21.03
N GLU A 309 -12.77 13.47 -22.12
CA GLU A 309 -13.86 13.86 -23.03
C GLU A 309 -15.21 13.84 -22.29
N ARG A 310 -15.46 12.79 -21.46
CA ARG A 310 -16.63 12.71 -20.59
C ARG A 310 -16.66 13.88 -19.59
N ALA A 311 -15.52 14.20 -18.96
CA ALA A 311 -15.45 15.31 -18.03
C ALA A 311 -15.76 16.67 -18.71
N LEU A 312 -15.33 16.87 -19.97
CA LEU A 312 -15.70 18.08 -20.75
C LEU A 312 -17.19 18.12 -21.07
N ALA A 313 -17.78 16.99 -21.44
CA ALA A 313 -19.22 16.92 -21.69
C ALA A 313 -20.04 17.24 -20.42
N GLU A 314 -19.65 16.71 -19.26
CA GLU A 314 -20.27 17.05 -17.98
C GLU A 314 -20.06 18.53 -17.61
N ALA A 315 -18.87 19.09 -17.82
CA ALA A 315 -18.60 20.52 -17.61
C ALA A 315 -19.51 21.42 -18.47
N GLY A 316 -19.88 20.97 -19.66
CA GLY A 316 -20.84 21.68 -20.53
C GLY A 316 -22.26 21.74 -19.98
N LYS A 317 -22.63 20.84 -19.06
CA LYS A 317 -23.94 20.77 -18.41
C LYS A 317 -24.03 21.55 -17.09
N LEU A 318 -22.89 21.90 -16.47
CA LEU A 318 -22.78 22.73 -15.26
C LEU A 318 -22.91 24.21 -15.58
#